data_83347c7d9699a1f0d2438e2856f8bf2f
#
_entry.id   83347c7d9699a1f0d2438e2856f8bf2f
#
_cell.length_a   1.000
_cell.length_b   1.000
_cell.length_c   1.000
_cell.angle_alpha   90.00
_cell.angle_beta   90.00
_cell.angle_gamma   90.00
#
_symmetry.space_group_name_H-M   'P 1'
#
loop_
_entity.id
_entity.type
_entity.pdbx_description
1 polymer ?
#
loop_
_entity_poly.entity_id
_entity_poly.type
_entity_poly.pdbx_seq_one_letter_code
_entity_poly.pdbx_strand_id
1 'polypeptide(L)'
;KIPKIDIELPIYHGTSTKTLERGIGHFEGSSLPIGGKSTHSILTGHRGLPLNKLFTDLDRLVVGDKFYIYVMDEVITYSVDDIRVVEPDDLSNLDIVEGEDYVTLITCTPYGLNTHRLLVRGKRLLNDNDLPVIESEPKIELNSSLIYFGIIFISFIVYIVIRRKNNYI
;
A
#
# COMPACT_ATOMS: atom_id res chain seq x y z
N LYS A 1 1.28 -2.69 0.49
CA LYS A 1 2.31 -1.63 0.67
C LYS A 1 3.67 -2.13 0.22
N ILE A 2 4.39 -1.33 -0.54
CA ILE A 2 5.76 -1.63 -0.98
C ILE A 2 6.65 -0.43 -0.61
N PRO A 3 7.31 -0.45 0.56
CA PRO A 3 8.03 0.72 1.08
C PRO A 3 9.14 1.22 0.16
N LYS A 4 9.91 0.29 -0.44
CA LYS A 4 11.05 0.65 -1.31
C LYS A 4 10.70 1.58 -2.47
N ILE A 5 9.48 1.48 -2.98
CA ILE A 5 8.99 2.32 -4.09
C ILE A 5 7.89 3.28 -3.66
N ASP A 6 7.67 3.39 -2.34
CA ASP A 6 6.75 4.32 -1.71
C ASP A 6 5.33 4.25 -2.30
N ILE A 7 4.74 3.05 -2.29
CA ILE A 7 3.34 2.85 -2.68
C ILE A 7 2.55 2.08 -1.64
N GLU A 8 1.30 2.50 -1.48
CA GLU A 8 0.27 1.82 -0.71
C GLU A 8 -1.03 1.89 -1.50
N LEU A 9 -1.54 0.74 -1.92
CA LEU A 9 -2.60 0.66 -2.93
C LEU A 9 -3.66 -0.35 -2.50
N PRO A 10 -4.95 -0.06 -2.74
CA PRO A 10 -6.01 -1.03 -2.52
C PRO A 10 -5.93 -2.17 -3.54
N ILE A 11 -6.27 -3.38 -3.08
CA ILE A 11 -6.42 -4.57 -3.92
C ILE A 11 -7.91 -4.79 -4.15
N TYR A 12 -8.30 -4.89 -5.40
CA TYR A 12 -9.66 -5.19 -5.84
C TYR A 12 -9.73 -6.57 -6.49
N HIS A 13 -10.87 -7.21 -6.44
CA HIS A 13 -11.08 -8.46 -7.16
C HIS A 13 -11.28 -8.20 -8.66
N GLY A 14 -10.64 -9.04 -9.50
CA GLY A 14 -10.70 -8.97 -10.96
C GLY A 14 -9.68 -8.00 -11.57
N THR A 15 -9.52 -8.11 -12.88
CA THR A 15 -8.53 -7.39 -13.68
C THR A 15 -9.15 -6.56 -14.81
N SER A 16 -10.41 -6.16 -14.65
CA SER A 16 -11.05 -5.27 -15.61
C SER A 16 -10.34 -3.92 -15.71
N THR A 17 -10.44 -3.25 -16.85
CA THR A 17 -9.85 -1.91 -17.05
C THR A 17 -10.25 -0.96 -15.91
N LYS A 18 -11.54 -0.96 -15.54
CA LYS A 18 -12.05 -0.13 -14.43
C LYS A 18 -11.40 -0.45 -13.09
N THR A 19 -11.09 -1.72 -12.82
CA THR A 19 -10.39 -2.18 -11.62
C THR A 19 -8.97 -1.65 -11.61
N LEU A 20 -8.23 -1.85 -12.71
CA LEU A 20 -6.83 -1.51 -12.82
C LEU A 20 -6.55 0.00 -12.88
N GLU A 21 -7.52 0.81 -13.27
CA GLU A 21 -7.44 2.27 -13.19
C GLU A 21 -7.49 2.79 -11.74
N ARG A 22 -8.09 2.03 -10.82
CA ARG A 22 -8.33 2.42 -9.43
C ARG A 22 -7.29 1.89 -8.45
N GLY A 23 -6.61 0.82 -8.80
CA GLY A 23 -5.66 0.15 -7.90
C GLY A 23 -5.11 -1.13 -8.47
N ILE A 24 -4.80 -2.07 -7.58
CA ILE A 24 -4.27 -3.37 -7.94
C ILE A 24 -5.42 -4.36 -8.11
N GLY A 25 -5.39 -5.11 -9.21
CA GLY A 25 -6.34 -6.17 -9.51
C GLY A 25 -5.82 -7.53 -9.04
N HIS A 26 -6.64 -8.27 -8.32
CA HIS A 26 -6.42 -9.68 -8.04
C HIS A 26 -6.87 -10.50 -9.25
N PHE A 27 -5.96 -11.33 -9.79
CA PHE A 27 -6.21 -12.15 -10.96
C PHE A 27 -7.19 -13.29 -10.62
N GLU A 28 -8.32 -13.33 -11.32
CA GLU A 28 -9.35 -14.35 -11.14
C GLU A 28 -8.79 -15.73 -11.44
N GLY A 29 -9.08 -16.70 -10.56
CA GLY A 29 -8.56 -18.07 -10.67
C GLY A 29 -7.25 -18.31 -9.92
N SER A 30 -6.54 -17.26 -9.45
CA SER A 30 -5.44 -17.40 -8.48
C SER A 30 -5.95 -17.46 -7.05
N SER A 31 -5.08 -17.84 -6.09
CA SER A 31 -5.42 -17.82 -4.65
C SER A 31 -5.73 -16.39 -4.18
N LEU A 32 -6.65 -16.24 -3.25
CA LEU A 32 -6.90 -14.95 -2.62
C LEU A 32 -5.65 -14.45 -1.88
N PRO A 33 -5.41 -13.13 -1.82
CA PRO A 33 -4.22 -12.55 -1.18
C PRO A 33 -4.35 -12.48 0.35
N ILE A 34 -4.74 -13.60 0.95
CA ILE A 34 -4.91 -13.77 2.41
C ILE A 34 -3.86 -14.68 3.03
N GLY A 35 -2.89 -15.11 2.22
CA GLY A 35 -1.86 -16.05 2.63
C GLY A 35 -2.36 -17.47 2.86
N GLY A 36 -1.45 -18.36 3.16
CA GLY A 36 -1.73 -19.75 3.50
C GLY A 36 -0.81 -20.73 2.76
N LYS A 37 -0.65 -21.94 3.32
CA LYS A 37 0.14 -23.00 2.67
C LYS A 37 -0.51 -23.43 1.36
N SER A 38 0.32 -23.71 0.36
CA SER A 38 -0.11 -24.11 -0.98
C SER A 38 -1.02 -23.05 -1.62
N THR A 39 -0.64 -21.77 -1.51
CA THR A 39 -1.32 -20.67 -2.16
C THR A 39 -0.37 -19.87 -3.04
N HIS A 40 -0.90 -19.35 -4.15
CA HIS A 40 -0.19 -18.40 -4.99
C HIS A 40 -1.20 -17.33 -5.46
N SER A 41 -1.13 -16.15 -4.90
CA SER A 41 -1.95 -15.01 -5.30
C SER A 41 -1.26 -14.19 -6.37
N ILE A 42 -2.00 -13.76 -7.39
CA ILE A 42 -1.49 -12.97 -8.50
C ILE A 42 -2.15 -11.60 -8.46
N LEU A 43 -1.32 -10.58 -8.33
CA LEU A 43 -1.71 -9.19 -8.22
C LEU A 43 -1.16 -8.39 -9.40
N THR A 44 -2.03 -7.78 -10.20
CA THR A 44 -1.61 -7.00 -11.36
C THR A 44 -1.94 -5.53 -11.22
N GLY A 45 -1.06 -4.69 -11.75
CA GLY A 45 -1.23 -3.25 -11.75
C GLY A 45 -0.63 -2.60 -12.99
N HIS A 46 -1.22 -1.49 -13.42
CA HIS A 46 -0.73 -0.74 -14.56
C HIS A 46 0.65 -0.11 -14.30
N ARG A 47 1.38 0.10 -15.38
CA ARG A 47 2.61 0.87 -15.44
C ARG A 47 2.43 2.10 -16.33
N GLY A 48 2.88 3.27 -15.82
CA GLY A 48 2.92 4.48 -16.64
C GLY A 48 1.60 5.22 -16.82
N LEU A 49 0.63 5.06 -15.91
CA LEU A 49 -0.56 5.92 -15.93
C LEU A 49 -0.19 7.34 -15.46
N PRO A 50 -0.67 8.40 -16.16
CA PRO A 50 -0.25 9.79 -15.88
C PRO A 50 -0.59 10.28 -14.45
N LEU A 51 -1.67 9.79 -13.87
CA LEU A 51 -2.18 10.26 -12.57
C LEU A 51 -1.91 9.30 -11.42
N ASN A 52 -1.58 8.05 -11.71
CA ASN A 52 -1.46 7.00 -10.70
C ASN A 52 -0.14 6.26 -10.85
N LYS A 53 0.68 6.29 -9.81
CA LYS A 53 1.98 5.61 -9.79
C LYS A 53 1.86 4.09 -9.96
N LEU A 54 0.84 3.48 -9.35
CA LEU A 54 0.57 2.04 -9.34
C LEU A 54 1.87 1.20 -9.29
N PHE A 55 2.07 0.27 -10.25
CA PHE A 55 3.27 -0.55 -10.35
C PHE A 55 4.35 0.04 -11.29
N THR A 56 4.36 1.37 -11.50
CA THR A 56 5.30 2.05 -12.40
C THR A 56 6.76 1.75 -12.06
N ASP A 57 7.11 1.76 -10.78
CA ASP A 57 8.47 1.56 -10.28
C ASP A 57 8.75 0.12 -9.81
N LEU A 58 7.91 -0.86 -10.19
CA LEU A 58 8.07 -2.25 -9.73
C LEU A 58 9.43 -2.86 -10.13
N ASP A 59 10.02 -2.40 -11.23
CA ASP A 59 11.35 -2.80 -11.71
C ASP A 59 12.52 -2.33 -10.83
N ARG A 60 12.27 -1.49 -9.83
CA ARG A 60 13.28 -1.08 -8.84
C ARG A 60 13.43 -2.07 -7.69
N LEU A 61 12.53 -3.05 -7.59
CA LEU A 61 12.63 -4.09 -6.58
C LEU A 61 13.76 -5.07 -6.94
N VAL A 62 14.39 -5.60 -5.90
CA VAL A 62 15.42 -6.64 -5.99
C VAL A 62 15.07 -7.79 -5.03
N VAL A 63 15.68 -8.95 -5.26
CA VAL A 63 15.54 -10.09 -4.34
C VAL A 63 15.96 -9.68 -2.93
N GLY A 64 15.14 -10.03 -1.94
CA GLY A 64 15.28 -9.65 -0.54
C GLY A 64 14.47 -8.42 -0.11
N ASP A 65 13.96 -7.61 -1.04
CA ASP A 65 13.04 -6.52 -0.71
C ASP A 65 11.72 -7.07 -0.14
N LYS A 66 11.08 -6.28 0.72
CA LYS A 66 9.84 -6.69 1.37
C LYS A 66 8.64 -5.90 0.84
N PHE A 67 7.51 -6.59 0.77
CA PHE A 67 6.20 -5.96 0.60
C PHE A 67 5.17 -6.59 1.52
N TYR A 68 4.08 -5.87 1.75
CA TYR A 68 3.10 -6.19 2.77
C TYR A 68 1.69 -6.18 2.19
N ILE A 69 0.90 -7.18 2.59
CA ILE A 69 -0.54 -7.24 2.31
C ILE A 69 -1.27 -7.08 3.63
N TYR A 70 -2.16 -6.11 3.69
CA TYR A 70 -3.01 -5.84 4.84
C TYR A 70 -4.37 -6.47 4.57
N VAL A 71 -4.78 -7.39 5.43
CA VAL A 71 -6.07 -8.08 5.34
C VAL A 71 -6.74 -8.04 6.71
N MET A 72 -7.86 -7.29 6.82
CA MET A 72 -8.50 -7.05 8.12
C MET A 72 -7.49 -6.50 9.12
N ASP A 73 -7.25 -7.22 10.22
CA ASP A 73 -6.32 -6.81 11.29
C ASP A 73 -4.95 -7.48 11.18
N GLU A 74 -4.70 -8.20 10.09
CA GLU A 74 -3.44 -8.93 9.86
C GLU A 74 -2.55 -8.23 8.82
N VAL A 75 -1.24 -8.31 9.05
CA VAL A 75 -0.23 -7.90 8.09
C VAL A 75 0.56 -9.12 7.65
N ILE A 76 0.51 -9.40 6.36
CA ILE A 76 1.21 -10.52 5.74
C ILE A 76 2.46 -9.99 5.05
N THR A 77 3.63 -10.46 5.48
CA THR A 77 4.92 -10.02 4.95
C THR A 77 5.44 -11.00 3.92
N TYR A 78 5.83 -10.47 2.77
CA TYR A 78 6.49 -11.23 1.70
C TYR A 78 7.87 -10.64 1.43
N SER A 79 8.85 -11.52 1.18
CA SER A 79 10.18 -11.14 0.68
C SER A 79 10.29 -11.54 -0.79
N VAL A 80 10.73 -10.63 -1.63
CA VAL A 80 10.98 -10.91 -3.04
C VAL A 80 12.02 -12.03 -3.15
N ASP A 81 11.66 -13.13 -3.80
CA ASP A 81 12.51 -14.30 -4.01
C ASP A 81 12.84 -14.56 -5.48
N ASP A 82 12.04 -14.05 -6.42
CA ASP A 82 12.25 -14.23 -7.85
C ASP A 82 11.74 -13.02 -8.65
N ILE A 83 12.49 -12.65 -9.71
CA ILE A 83 12.12 -11.56 -10.62
C ILE A 83 12.36 -12.04 -12.06
N ARG A 84 11.32 -11.95 -12.89
CA ARG A 84 11.39 -12.39 -14.29
C ARG A 84 10.69 -11.41 -15.23
N VAL A 85 11.16 -11.42 -16.48
CA VAL A 85 10.47 -10.78 -17.60
C VAL A 85 10.04 -11.90 -18.54
N VAL A 86 8.76 -11.96 -18.85
CA VAL A 86 8.14 -13.01 -19.64
C VAL A 86 7.26 -12.43 -20.75
N GLU A 87 6.91 -13.25 -21.74
CA GLU A 87 5.90 -12.91 -22.74
C GLU A 87 4.52 -12.71 -22.08
N PRO A 88 3.61 -11.94 -22.68
CA PRO A 88 2.31 -11.61 -22.07
C PRO A 88 1.45 -12.83 -21.71
N ASP A 89 1.58 -13.91 -22.47
CA ASP A 89 0.77 -15.14 -22.35
C ASP A 89 1.50 -16.26 -21.59
N ASP A 90 2.71 -16.01 -21.10
CA ASP A 90 3.48 -17.00 -20.34
C ASP A 90 3.04 -17.03 -18.87
N LEU A 91 2.31 -18.08 -18.52
CA LEU A 91 1.79 -18.36 -17.17
C LEU A 91 2.62 -19.41 -16.41
N SER A 92 3.71 -19.89 -16.95
CA SER A 92 4.48 -21.06 -16.46
C SER A 92 5.06 -20.92 -15.05
N ASN A 93 5.10 -19.70 -14.49
CA ASN A 93 5.66 -19.42 -13.17
C ASN A 93 4.60 -18.98 -12.14
N LEU A 94 3.33 -19.20 -12.45
CA LEU A 94 2.19 -18.74 -11.64
C LEU A 94 1.45 -19.89 -10.95
N ASP A 95 1.94 -21.11 -11.10
CA ASP A 95 1.35 -22.29 -10.47
C ASP A 95 1.49 -22.28 -8.94
N ILE A 96 0.54 -22.94 -8.27
CA ILE A 96 0.62 -23.20 -6.84
C ILE A 96 1.72 -24.23 -6.60
N VAL A 97 2.61 -23.94 -5.65
CA VAL A 97 3.65 -24.86 -5.20
C VAL A 97 3.23 -25.43 -3.84
N GLU A 98 3.20 -26.75 -3.72
CA GLU A 98 2.79 -27.42 -2.50
C GLU A 98 3.64 -27.00 -1.29
N GLY A 99 2.96 -26.60 -0.20
CA GLY A 99 3.60 -26.14 1.03
C GLY A 99 4.05 -24.68 1.03
N GLU A 100 4.13 -24.02 -0.11
CA GLU A 100 4.59 -22.65 -0.23
C GLU A 100 3.43 -21.65 -0.16
N ASP A 101 3.76 -20.40 0.18
CA ASP A 101 2.84 -19.26 0.18
C ASP A 101 3.50 -18.13 -0.62
N TYR A 102 2.98 -17.90 -1.83
CA TYR A 102 3.51 -16.93 -2.77
C TYR A 102 2.51 -15.84 -3.14
N VAL A 103 3.06 -14.67 -3.41
CA VAL A 103 2.36 -13.59 -4.11
C VAL A 103 3.23 -13.12 -5.26
N THR A 104 2.70 -13.06 -6.48
CA THR A 104 3.38 -12.47 -7.64
C THR A 104 2.73 -11.15 -8.02
N LEU A 105 3.54 -10.10 -8.04
CA LEU A 105 3.18 -8.76 -8.53
C LEU A 105 3.50 -8.70 -10.03
N ILE A 106 2.52 -8.30 -10.86
CA ILE A 106 2.68 -8.28 -12.32
C ILE A 106 2.43 -6.88 -12.86
N THR A 107 3.30 -6.42 -13.74
CA THR A 107 3.10 -5.20 -14.52
C THR A 107 3.63 -5.32 -15.95
N CYS A 108 3.27 -4.37 -16.81
CA CYS A 108 3.81 -4.31 -18.17
C CYS A 108 5.26 -3.81 -18.19
N THR A 109 6.05 -4.29 -19.13
CA THR A 109 7.44 -3.88 -19.35
C THR A 109 7.85 -4.07 -20.81
N PRO A 110 8.86 -3.34 -21.39
CA PRO A 110 9.43 -2.10 -20.87
C PRO A 110 8.43 -0.95 -20.79
N TYR A 111 8.77 0.09 -20.00
CA TYR A 111 7.94 1.27 -19.88
C TYR A 111 7.56 1.87 -21.24
N GLY A 112 6.27 2.11 -21.46
CA GLY A 112 5.73 2.69 -22.68
C GLY A 112 5.57 1.70 -23.85
N LEU A 113 6.39 0.66 -23.98
CA LEU A 113 6.26 -0.37 -25.03
C LEU A 113 5.29 -1.48 -24.62
N ASN A 114 5.35 -1.91 -23.36
CA ASN A 114 4.41 -2.87 -22.75
C ASN A 114 4.35 -4.24 -23.44
N THR A 115 5.41 -4.64 -24.12
CA THR A 115 5.48 -5.87 -24.92
C THR A 115 5.58 -7.14 -24.08
N HIS A 116 6.09 -7.03 -22.85
CA HIS A 116 6.32 -8.14 -21.93
C HIS A 116 5.62 -7.87 -20.58
N ARG A 117 5.76 -8.83 -19.68
CA ARG A 117 5.33 -8.72 -18.28
C ARG A 117 6.52 -8.85 -17.36
N LEU A 118 6.62 -7.92 -16.40
CA LEU A 118 7.53 -8.04 -15.27
C LEU A 118 6.79 -8.75 -14.14
N LEU A 119 7.33 -9.88 -13.70
CA LEU A 119 6.87 -10.67 -12.57
C LEU A 119 7.83 -10.48 -11.41
N VAL A 120 7.33 -10.04 -10.27
CA VAL A 120 8.08 -9.93 -9.00
C VAL A 120 7.39 -10.82 -8.01
N ARG A 121 7.95 -12.02 -7.76
CA ARG A 121 7.40 -12.99 -6.81
C ARG A 121 7.95 -12.73 -5.41
N GLY A 122 7.08 -12.79 -4.42
CA GLY A 122 7.43 -12.81 -3.01
C GLY A 122 7.01 -14.10 -2.34
N LYS A 123 7.89 -14.62 -1.49
CA LYS A 123 7.66 -15.74 -0.60
C LYS A 123 7.32 -15.23 0.79
N ARG A 124 6.30 -15.80 1.43
CA ARG A 124 5.89 -15.39 2.79
C ARG A 124 7.01 -15.56 3.80
N LEU A 125 7.19 -14.55 4.63
CA LEU A 125 8.00 -14.63 5.84
C LEU A 125 7.11 -15.02 7.02
N LEU A 126 7.55 -16.03 7.78
CA LEU A 126 6.79 -16.58 8.93
C LEU A 126 7.28 -16.04 10.28
N ASN A 127 8.20 -15.06 10.31
CA ASN A 127 8.78 -14.54 11.54
C ASN A 127 8.07 -13.27 12.00
N ASP A 128 7.65 -13.22 13.25
CA ASP A 128 7.02 -12.04 13.89
C ASP A 128 7.88 -10.77 13.86
N ASN A 129 9.21 -10.90 13.67
CA ASN A 129 10.14 -9.78 13.61
C ASN A 129 10.14 -9.03 12.27
N ASP A 130 9.43 -9.51 11.28
CA ASP A 130 9.35 -8.92 9.94
C ASP A 130 8.12 -8.04 9.73
N LEU A 131 7.30 -7.86 10.76
CA LEU A 131 6.17 -6.94 10.72
C LEU A 131 6.67 -5.52 10.45
N PRO A 132 6.02 -4.76 9.56
CA PRO A 132 6.31 -3.34 9.45
C PRO A 132 6.10 -2.72 10.83
N VAL A 133 7.06 -1.96 11.30
CA VAL A 133 6.79 -1.02 12.38
C VAL A 133 5.71 -0.11 11.81
N ILE A 134 4.48 -0.28 12.28
CA ILE A 134 3.42 0.68 12.02
C ILE A 134 3.92 1.92 12.73
N GLU A 135 4.57 2.83 11.99
CA GLU A 135 4.77 4.19 12.49
C GLU A 135 3.36 4.66 12.83
N SER A 136 3.07 4.64 14.14
CA SER A 136 1.86 5.24 14.66
C SER A 136 1.78 6.63 14.04
N GLU A 137 0.68 6.94 13.38
CA GLU A 137 0.43 8.27 12.83
C GLU A 137 0.99 9.31 13.81
N PRO A 138 1.67 10.36 13.36
CA PRO A 138 2.26 11.33 14.24
C PRO A 138 1.15 11.77 15.19
N LYS A 139 1.27 11.43 16.47
CA LYS A 139 0.40 11.99 17.49
C LYS A 139 0.50 13.50 17.29
N ILE A 140 -0.59 14.10 16.84
CA ILE A 140 -0.72 15.54 16.82
C ILE A 140 -0.56 15.93 18.29
N GLU A 141 0.66 16.21 18.72
CA GLU A 141 0.90 16.88 20.00
C GLU A 141 0.26 18.25 19.87
N LEU A 142 -0.98 18.33 20.34
CA LEU A 142 -1.69 19.57 20.41
C LEU A 142 -0.84 20.47 21.32
N ASN A 143 -0.09 21.37 20.68
CA ASN A 143 0.86 22.21 21.38
C ASN A 143 0.11 22.95 22.50
N SER A 144 0.37 22.53 23.74
CA SER A 144 -0.36 23.05 24.93
C SER A 144 -0.32 24.57 24.98
N SER A 145 0.71 25.20 24.41
CA SER A 145 0.80 26.65 24.32
C SER A 145 -0.30 27.27 23.46
N LEU A 146 -0.75 26.62 22.37
CA LEU A 146 -1.85 27.10 21.55
C LEU A 146 -3.20 27.04 22.30
N ILE A 147 -3.36 26.06 23.18
CA ILE A 147 -4.57 25.95 24.03
C ILE A 147 -4.57 27.11 25.04
N TYR A 148 -3.44 27.40 25.67
CA TYR A 148 -3.32 28.53 26.61
C TYR A 148 -3.56 29.87 25.92
N PHE A 149 -3.03 30.10 24.72
CA PHE A 149 -3.32 31.32 23.96
C PHE A 149 -4.79 31.45 23.61
N GLY A 150 -5.45 30.35 23.24
CA GLY A 150 -6.90 30.33 22.98
C GLY A 150 -7.72 30.73 24.22
N ILE A 151 -7.39 30.18 25.40
CA ILE A 151 -8.09 30.48 26.65
C ILE A 151 -7.89 31.96 27.05
N ILE A 152 -6.66 32.48 26.95
CA ILE A 152 -6.37 33.88 27.25
C ILE A 152 -7.13 34.81 26.32
N PHE A 153 -7.18 34.49 25.02
CA PHE A 153 -7.89 35.30 24.05
C PHE A 153 -9.39 35.35 24.28
N ILE A 154 -10.01 34.21 24.62
CA ILE A 154 -11.43 34.12 25.00
C ILE A 154 -11.70 34.94 26.26
N SER A 155 -10.86 34.78 27.28
CA SER A 155 -11.01 35.54 28.53
C SER A 155 -10.93 37.05 28.34
N PHE A 156 -10.04 37.49 27.40
CA PHE A 156 -9.90 38.91 27.07
C PHE A 156 -11.13 39.45 26.34
N ILE A 157 -11.72 38.66 25.42
CA ILE A 157 -12.97 39.05 24.73
C ILE A 157 -14.10 39.18 25.75
N VAL A 158 -14.28 38.20 26.67
CA VAL A 158 -15.31 38.23 27.72
C VAL A 158 -15.13 39.43 28.60
N TYR A 159 -13.90 39.75 29.00
CA TYR A 159 -13.59 40.95 29.80
C TYR A 159 -14.04 42.25 29.10
N ILE A 160 -13.72 42.38 27.81
CA ILE A 160 -14.12 43.58 27.01
C ILE A 160 -15.67 43.69 26.95
N VAL A 161 -16.35 42.58 26.71
CA VAL A 161 -17.82 42.58 26.61
C VAL A 161 -18.44 43.00 27.95
N ILE A 162 -17.97 42.45 29.07
CA ILE A 162 -18.47 42.82 30.41
C ILE A 162 -18.18 44.29 30.70
N ARG A 163 -16.97 44.77 30.42
CA ARG A 163 -16.61 46.19 30.66
C ARG A 163 -17.44 47.16 29.82
N ARG A 164 -17.75 46.81 28.56
CA ARG A 164 -18.67 47.63 27.74
C ARG A 164 -20.05 47.67 28.32
N LYS A 165 -20.58 46.54 28.79
CA LYS A 165 -21.91 46.48 29.39
C LYS A 165 -22.04 47.35 30.65
N ASN A 166 -20.98 47.38 31.47
CA ASN A 166 -20.96 48.19 32.71
C ASN A 166 -20.80 49.70 32.48
N ASN A 167 -20.34 50.14 31.28
CA ASN A 167 -20.20 51.55 30.90
C ASN A 167 -21.49 52.15 30.29
N TYR A 168 -22.53 51.35 30.07
CA TYR A 168 -23.83 51.77 29.57
C TYR A 168 -24.94 51.81 30.63
N ILE A 169 -24.62 51.64 31.93
CA ILE A 169 -25.43 51.83 33.08
C ILE A 169 -24.91 53.07 33.85
#